data_5b95ce009d2a169bd23c7a7cb670a56e
#
_entry.id   5b95ce009d2a169bd23c7a7cb670a56e
#
_cell.length_a   1.000
_cell.length_b   1.000
_cell.length_c   1.000
_cell.angle_alpha   90.00
_cell.angle_beta   90.00
_cell.angle_gamma   90.00
#
_symmetry.space_group_name_H-M   'P 1'
#
loop_
_entity.id
_entity.type
_entity.pdbx_description
1 polymer ?
#
loop_
_entity_poly.entity_id
_entity_poly.type
_entity_poly.pdbx_seq_one_letter_code
_entity_poly.pdbx_strand_id
1 'polypeptide(L)'
;PNAVGVDIGCGMAYTETNIKVADIREVITGNGSLLQAVIGDIMRNVPVGFAHHKTMMPSYTMDCAFEEMDRYEEDAELLGQLEAGYYQIGTLGGGNHFIELQEDDDGYLAVMIHSGSRHFGKSVCDYFHYKARQLNQKWFSAVPDEYRLAFLPVDTREGKQYLNWMQLSMDFAKENREKMMLAVKAILEKWIGKYTELSLEFSRDINCHHNYASFENHYGKDVWVHRKGAVSAQNG
;
A
#
# COMPACT_ATOMS: atom_id res chain seq x y z
N PRO A 1 14.88 -3.17 -10.22
CA PRO A 1 13.66 -2.59 -9.62
C PRO A 1 12.35 -3.23 -10.11
N ASN A 2 12.15 -3.41 -11.42
CA ASN A 2 10.89 -3.95 -11.96
C ASN A 2 10.52 -5.37 -11.49
N ALA A 3 11.48 -6.17 -11.05
CA ALA A 3 11.22 -7.50 -10.47
C ALA A 3 10.45 -7.44 -9.15
N VAL A 4 10.53 -6.30 -8.43
CA VAL A 4 9.73 -6.03 -7.24
C VAL A 4 8.29 -5.64 -7.60
N GLY A 5 8.10 -5.05 -8.77
CA GLY A 5 6.84 -4.47 -9.22
C GLY A 5 6.88 -2.94 -9.21
N VAL A 6 6.12 -2.33 -10.13
CA VAL A 6 6.06 -0.87 -10.29
C VAL A 6 5.41 -0.20 -9.09
N ASP A 7 4.42 -0.85 -8.48
CA ASP A 7 3.81 -0.43 -7.23
C ASP A 7 4.54 -1.12 -6.06
N ILE A 8 5.65 -0.51 -5.62
CA ILE A 8 6.45 -1.00 -4.50
C ILE A 8 5.58 -0.98 -3.23
N GLY A 9 5.59 -2.07 -2.46
CA GLY A 9 4.80 -2.16 -1.24
C GLY A 9 3.30 -2.36 -1.45
N CYS A 10 2.83 -2.56 -2.71
CA CYS A 10 1.45 -3.00 -2.93
C CYS A 10 1.12 -4.20 -2.04
N GLY A 11 -0.08 -4.24 -1.49
CA GLY A 11 -0.43 -5.24 -0.50
C GLY A 11 -1.88 -5.17 -0.06
N MET A 12 -2.20 -5.98 0.93
CA MET A 12 -3.55 -6.16 1.46
C MET A 12 -3.62 -5.71 2.91
N ALA A 13 -4.74 -5.04 3.26
CA ALA A 13 -5.15 -4.87 4.65
C ALA A 13 -6.52 -5.52 4.84
N TYR A 14 -6.73 -6.12 6.01
CA TYR A 14 -7.95 -6.85 6.34
C TYR A 14 -8.29 -6.66 7.82
N THR A 15 -9.58 -6.57 8.12
CA THR A 15 -10.09 -6.60 9.49
C THR A 15 -11.44 -7.31 9.52
N GLU A 16 -11.68 -8.05 10.61
CA GLU A 16 -12.95 -8.70 10.90
C GLU A 16 -13.78 -7.83 11.85
N THR A 17 -15.10 -8.05 11.86
CA THR A 17 -16.00 -7.45 12.85
C THR A 17 -16.81 -8.52 13.56
N ASN A 18 -17.44 -8.15 14.67
CA ASN A 18 -18.42 -8.99 15.39
C ASN A 18 -19.85 -8.87 14.82
N ILE A 19 -20.05 -8.15 13.71
CA ILE A 19 -21.39 -7.90 13.14
C ILE A 19 -21.72 -8.98 12.12
N LYS A 20 -22.85 -9.68 12.31
CA LYS A 20 -23.39 -10.56 11.28
C LYS A 20 -23.97 -9.73 10.14
N VAL A 21 -23.62 -10.07 8.90
CA VAL A 21 -24.16 -9.39 7.71
C VAL A 21 -25.68 -9.53 7.66
N ALA A 22 -26.24 -10.66 8.10
CA ALA A 22 -27.68 -10.89 8.19
C ALA A 22 -28.41 -9.85 9.06
N ASP A 23 -27.78 -9.35 10.11
CA ASP A 23 -28.38 -8.37 11.04
C ASP A 23 -28.46 -6.96 10.46
N ILE A 24 -27.65 -6.66 9.43
CA ILE A 24 -27.55 -5.31 8.84
C ILE A 24 -28.01 -5.25 7.38
N ARG A 25 -28.14 -6.39 6.70
CA ARG A 25 -28.46 -6.48 5.27
C ARG A 25 -29.77 -5.78 4.90
N GLU A 26 -30.81 -5.96 5.72
CA GLU A 26 -32.16 -5.43 5.48
C GLU A 26 -32.39 -4.06 6.16
N VAL A 27 -31.38 -3.50 6.84
CA VAL A 27 -31.50 -2.18 7.46
C VAL A 27 -31.57 -1.09 6.40
N ILE A 28 -32.65 -0.31 6.42
CA ILE A 28 -32.91 0.76 5.45
C ILE A 28 -32.56 2.12 6.09
N THR A 29 -31.88 2.96 5.32
CA THR A 29 -31.55 4.34 5.65
C THR A 29 -32.30 5.29 4.71
N GLY A 30 -32.22 6.60 4.96
CA GLY A 30 -32.76 7.59 4.02
C GLY A 30 -32.12 7.59 2.63
N ASN A 31 -31.01 6.85 2.45
CA ASN A 31 -30.20 6.79 1.20
C ASN A 31 -30.10 5.37 0.63
N GLY A 32 -31.04 4.49 0.91
CA GLY A 32 -31.03 3.09 0.50
C GLY A 32 -30.65 2.14 1.65
N SER A 33 -30.09 0.96 1.34
CA SER A 33 -29.64 0.05 2.41
C SER A 33 -28.45 0.60 3.19
N LEU A 34 -28.28 0.14 4.41
CA LEU A 34 -27.14 0.53 5.28
C LEU A 34 -25.80 0.31 4.57
N LEU A 35 -25.62 -0.85 3.93
CA LEU A 35 -24.38 -1.17 3.21
C LEU A 35 -24.14 -0.23 2.02
N GLN A 36 -25.19 0.13 1.27
CA GLN A 36 -25.07 1.14 0.19
C GLN A 36 -24.69 2.52 0.73
N ALA A 37 -25.24 2.91 1.87
CA ALA A 37 -24.91 4.19 2.50
C ALA A 37 -23.44 4.22 3.00
N VAL A 38 -22.96 3.11 3.57
CA VAL A 38 -21.55 2.91 3.98
C VAL A 38 -20.62 3.03 2.77
N ILE A 39 -20.89 2.27 1.69
CA ILE A 39 -20.08 2.33 0.45
C ILE A 39 -20.07 3.74 -0.12
N GLY A 40 -21.22 4.41 -0.18
CA GLY A 40 -21.33 5.79 -0.65
C GLY A 40 -20.53 6.78 0.22
N ASP A 41 -20.41 6.54 1.52
CA ASP A 41 -19.61 7.38 2.41
C ASP A 41 -18.11 7.10 2.23
N ILE A 42 -17.71 5.85 2.06
CA ILE A 42 -16.33 5.46 1.71
C ILE A 42 -15.89 6.16 0.41
N MET A 43 -16.71 6.09 -0.64
CA MET A 43 -16.42 6.73 -1.94
C MET A 43 -16.27 8.25 -1.86
N ARG A 44 -16.92 8.91 -0.90
CA ARG A 44 -16.79 10.37 -0.68
C ARG A 44 -15.54 10.74 0.10
N ASN A 45 -15.07 9.86 0.99
CA ASN A 45 -14.00 10.16 1.94
C ASN A 45 -12.64 9.61 1.52
N VAL A 46 -12.59 8.57 0.67
CA VAL A 46 -11.35 7.98 0.18
C VAL A 46 -11.16 8.36 -1.29
N PRO A 47 -10.18 9.20 -1.64
CA PRO A 47 -9.90 9.56 -3.02
C PRO A 47 -9.50 8.34 -3.87
N VAL A 48 -9.99 8.28 -5.12
CA VAL A 48 -9.81 7.15 -6.03
C VAL A 48 -9.12 7.60 -7.32
N GLY A 49 -8.43 6.68 -7.99
CA GLY A 49 -7.75 6.95 -9.27
C GLY A 49 -6.58 7.91 -9.11
N PHE A 50 -6.59 9.01 -9.84
CA PHE A 50 -5.58 10.07 -9.77
C PHE A 50 -5.92 11.19 -8.79
N ALA A 51 -7.06 11.08 -8.07
CA ALA A 51 -7.44 12.07 -7.08
C ALA A 51 -6.53 11.98 -5.84
N HIS A 52 -6.23 13.15 -5.28
CA HIS A 52 -5.45 13.33 -4.06
C HIS A 52 -6.24 14.18 -3.05
N HIS A 53 -5.78 14.18 -1.80
CA HIS A 53 -6.29 15.15 -0.83
C HIS A 53 -5.93 16.58 -1.25
N LYS A 54 -6.80 17.53 -0.94
CA LYS A 54 -6.59 18.96 -1.25
C LYS A 54 -5.64 19.65 -0.26
N THR A 55 -5.45 19.04 0.90
CA THR A 55 -4.57 19.49 1.98
C THR A 55 -3.63 18.38 2.37
N MET A 56 -2.50 18.74 2.94
CA MET A 56 -1.55 17.77 3.51
C MET A 56 -2.23 16.96 4.61
N MET A 57 -2.11 15.65 4.52
CA MET A 57 -2.59 14.71 5.55
C MET A 57 -1.42 14.34 6.46
N PRO A 58 -1.61 14.23 7.78
CA PRO A 58 -0.55 13.75 8.66
C PRO A 58 0.01 12.41 8.18
N SER A 59 1.32 12.27 8.14
CA SER A 59 2.00 11.02 7.76
C SER A 59 3.28 10.85 8.56
N TYR A 60 3.30 9.85 9.42
CA TYR A 60 4.49 9.49 10.18
C TYR A 60 5.66 9.09 9.27
N THR A 61 5.37 8.33 8.22
CA THR A 61 6.39 7.89 7.25
C THR A 61 7.06 9.07 6.56
N MET A 62 6.27 10.07 6.14
CA MET A 62 6.82 11.27 5.49
C MET A 62 7.57 12.16 6.49
N ASP A 63 7.07 12.31 7.72
CA ASP A 63 7.76 13.05 8.77
C ASP A 63 9.14 12.45 9.04
N CYS A 64 9.24 11.11 9.22
CA CYS A 64 10.52 10.42 9.38
C CYS A 64 11.45 10.61 8.16
N ALA A 65 10.92 10.58 6.94
CA ALA A 65 11.72 10.77 5.74
C ALA A 65 12.32 12.20 5.66
N PHE A 66 11.59 13.20 6.13
CA PHE A 66 12.12 14.57 6.24
C PHE A 66 13.14 14.74 7.35
N GLU A 67 13.02 14.04 8.47
CA GLU A 67 14.02 14.02 9.54
C GLU A 67 15.32 13.32 9.12
N GLU A 68 15.23 12.31 8.22
CA GLU A 68 16.37 11.56 7.69
C GLU A 68 16.74 12.00 6.25
N MET A 69 16.57 13.26 5.88
CA MET A 69 16.70 13.77 4.51
C MET A 69 18.05 13.42 3.86
N ASP A 70 19.14 13.40 4.62
CA ASP A 70 20.48 13.03 4.18
C ASP A 70 20.56 11.63 3.54
N ARG A 71 19.63 10.73 3.86
CA ARG A 71 19.49 9.40 3.19
C ARG A 71 18.96 9.49 1.77
N TYR A 72 18.31 10.59 1.41
CA TYR A 72 17.53 10.74 0.17
C TYR A 72 18.03 11.89 -0.72
N GLU A 73 18.80 12.85 -0.20
CA GLU A 73 19.21 14.08 -0.90
C GLU A 73 19.97 13.86 -2.21
N GLU A 74 20.67 12.73 -2.33
CA GLU A 74 21.42 12.39 -3.54
C GLU A 74 20.51 12.11 -4.75
N ASP A 75 19.24 11.78 -4.54
CA ASP A 75 18.25 11.51 -5.56
C ASP A 75 17.28 12.70 -5.72
N ALA A 76 17.86 13.89 -6.01
CA ALA A 76 17.13 15.16 -6.07
C ALA A 76 15.85 15.14 -6.91
N GLU A 77 15.81 14.30 -7.96
CA GLU A 77 14.63 14.11 -8.82
C GLU A 77 13.44 13.47 -8.08
N LEU A 78 13.72 12.75 -6.98
CA LEU A 78 12.69 12.11 -6.16
C LEU A 78 12.27 12.94 -4.93
N LEU A 79 13.01 13.97 -4.54
CA LEU A 79 12.70 14.74 -3.32
C LEU A 79 11.29 15.38 -3.35
N GLY A 80 10.84 15.82 -4.52
CA GLY A 80 9.48 16.34 -4.68
C GLY A 80 8.38 15.30 -4.39
N GLN A 81 8.71 14.00 -4.39
CA GLN A 81 7.76 12.95 -4.04
C GLN A 81 7.51 12.87 -2.53
N LEU A 82 8.46 13.29 -1.69
CA LEU A 82 8.30 13.33 -0.23
C LEU A 82 7.17 14.30 0.15
N GLU A 83 7.17 15.51 -0.40
CA GLU A 83 6.09 16.48 -0.17
C GLU A 83 4.76 15.98 -0.78
N ALA A 84 4.80 15.47 -2.02
CA ALA A 84 3.62 14.92 -2.69
C ALA A 84 3.00 13.73 -1.92
N GLY A 85 3.80 13.00 -1.13
CA GLY A 85 3.37 11.90 -0.28
C GLY A 85 2.26 12.32 0.69
N TYR A 86 2.35 13.49 1.31
CA TYR A 86 1.33 13.99 2.25
C TYR A 86 -0.06 14.17 1.62
N TYR A 87 -0.13 14.40 0.32
CA TYR A 87 -1.41 14.52 -0.40
C TYR A 87 -1.91 13.17 -0.92
N GLN A 88 -1.04 12.17 -1.05
CA GLN A 88 -1.35 10.85 -1.59
C GLN A 88 -1.70 9.82 -0.51
N ILE A 89 -1.25 10.04 0.73
CA ILE A 89 -1.50 9.11 1.85
C ILE A 89 -3.00 9.02 2.15
N GLY A 90 -3.52 7.82 2.46
CA GLY A 90 -4.95 7.58 2.69
C GLY A 90 -5.80 7.62 1.41
N THR A 91 -5.20 7.41 0.22
CA THR A 91 -5.92 7.34 -1.06
C THR A 91 -5.87 5.93 -1.65
N LEU A 92 -6.95 5.50 -2.32
CA LEU A 92 -7.07 4.15 -2.86
C LEU A 92 -6.23 3.94 -4.11
N GLY A 93 -6.35 4.84 -5.09
CA GLY A 93 -5.76 4.69 -6.40
C GLY A 93 -6.67 4.04 -7.43
N GLY A 94 -6.05 3.53 -8.49
CA GLY A 94 -6.75 2.91 -9.61
C GLY A 94 -6.17 1.55 -9.97
N GLY A 95 -6.56 1.04 -11.13
CA GLY A 95 -6.17 -0.29 -11.59
C GLY A 95 -6.91 -1.39 -10.84
N ASN A 96 -6.17 -2.31 -10.23
CA ASN A 96 -6.71 -3.43 -9.45
C ASN A 96 -6.85 -3.12 -7.94
N HIS A 97 -6.75 -1.85 -7.52
CA HIS A 97 -6.96 -1.44 -6.15
C HIS A 97 -8.45 -1.39 -5.81
N PHE A 98 -8.80 -1.82 -4.60
CA PHE A 98 -10.19 -1.87 -4.15
C PHE A 98 -10.32 -1.73 -2.63
N ILE A 99 -11.52 -1.36 -2.18
CA ILE A 99 -12.02 -1.51 -0.82
C ILE A 99 -13.28 -2.35 -0.92
N GLU A 100 -13.34 -3.47 -0.22
CA GLU A 100 -14.47 -4.39 -0.21
C GLU A 100 -15.02 -4.57 1.20
N LEU A 101 -16.35 -4.62 1.28
CA LEU A 101 -17.08 -5.17 2.42
C LEU A 101 -17.42 -6.61 2.08
N GLN A 102 -16.97 -7.55 2.89
CA GLN A 102 -17.08 -8.98 2.65
C GLN A 102 -17.92 -9.64 3.74
N GLU A 103 -18.52 -10.76 3.43
CA GLU A 103 -19.11 -11.68 4.39
C GLU A 103 -18.18 -12.91 4.46
N ASP A 104 -17.69 -13.22 5.68
CA ASP A 104 -16.86 -14.39 5.88
C ASP A 104 -17.67 -15.70 5.92
N ASP A 105 -16.99 -16.84 6.04
CA ASP A 105 -17.63 -18.17 6.05
C ASP A 105 -18.57 -18.38 7.24
N ASP A 106 -18.37 -17.62 8.32
CA ASP A 106 -19.23 -17.62 9.51
C ASP A 106 -20.34 -16.55 9.44
N GLY A 107 -20.42 -15.77 8.37
CA GLY A 107 -21.41 -14.74 8.10
C GLY A 107 -21.13 -13.40 8.78
N TYR A 108 -19.90 -13.15 9.25
CA TYR A 108 -19.51 -11.85 9.81
C TYR A 108 -19.04 -10.87 8.73
N LEU A 109 -19.29 -9.59 8.98
CA LEU A 109 -18.80 -8.52 8.13
C LEU A 109 -17.29 -8.38 8.31
N ALA A 110 -16.58 -8.36 7.19
CA ALA A 110 -15.16 -8.06 7.12
C ALA A 110 -14.87 -6.94 6.13
N VAL A 111 -13.72 -6.30 6.27
CA VAL A 111 -13.22 -5.26 5.34
C VAL A 111 -11.91 -5.71 4.76
N MET A 112 -11.78 -5.62 3.44
CA MET A 112 -10.54 -5.87 2.72
C MET A 112 -10.15 -4.66 1.88
N ILE A 113 -8.88 -4.27 1.93
CA ILE A 113 -8.31 -3.16 1.17
C ILE A 113 -7.09 -3.66 0.39
N HIS A 114 -7.10 -3.47 -0.92
CA HIS A 114 -5.95 -3.66 -1.78
C HIS A 114 -5.45 -2.31 -2.28
N SER A 115 -4.26 -1.91 -1.86
CA SER A 115 -3.62 -0.66 -2.30
C SER A 115 -2.12 -0.67 -2.02
N GLY A 116 -1.41 0.30 -2.59
CA GLY A 116 0.06 0.37 -2.54
C GLY A 116 0.61 1.77 -2.25
N SER A 117 1.83 2.02 -2.73
CA SER A 117 2.60 3.24 -2.49
C SER A 117 2.24 4.41 -3.40
N ARG A 118 1.17 4.27 -4.17
CA ARG A 118 0.62 5.30 -5.02
C ARG A 118 1.65 5.74 -6.10
N HIS A 119 1.54 7.01 -6.55
CA HIS A 119 2.51 7.57 -7.49
C HIS A 119 3.92 7.69 -6.89
N PHE A 120 4.02 7.76 -5.56
CA PHE A 120 5.28 7.78 -4.82
C PHE A 120 6.18 6.59 -5.20
N GLY A 121 5.76 5.36 -4.90
CA GLY A 121 6.55 4.16 -5.21
C GLY A 121 6.71 3.90 -6.71
N LYS A 122 5.73 4.31 -7.54
CA LYS A 122 5.88 4.25 -8.99
C LYS A 122 7.04 5.11 -9.47
N SER A 123 7.15 6.34 -8.98
CA SER A 123 8.26 7.26 -9.33
C SER A 123 9.60 6.70 -8.91
N VAL A 124 9.68 6.11 -7.70
CA VAL A 124 10.88 5.40 -7.22
C VAL A 124 11.25 4.25 -8.15
N CYS A 125 10.30 3.40 -8.51
CA CYS A 125 10.56 2.27 -9.41
C CYS A 125 11.06 2.73 -10.78
N ASP A 126 10.40 3.71 -11.40
CA ASP A 126 10.75 4.21 -12.73
C ASP A 126 12.14 4.85 -12.73
N TYR A 127 12.47 5.67 -11.73
CA TYR A 127 13.76 6.33 -11.58
C TYR A 127 14.91 5.31 -11.44
N PHE A 128 14.80 4.38 -10.51
CA PHE A 128 15.86 3.38 -10.33
C PHE A 128 15.90 2.33 -11.43
N HIS A 129 14.79 2.04 -12.10
CA HIS A 129 14.82 1.20 -13.29
C HIS A 129 15.59 1.87 -14.43
N TYR A 130 15.40 3.17 -14.63
CA TYR A 130 16.15 3.93 -15.64
C TYR A 130 17.66 3.94 -15.30
N LYS A 131 18.04 4.24 -14.05
CA LYS A 131 19.44 4.14 -13.58
C LYS A 131 20.02 2.74 -13.81
N ALA A 132 19.27 1.70 -13.43
CA ALA A 132 19.71 0.31 -13.62
C ALA A 132 19.97 -0.03 -15.09
N ARG A 133 19.09 0.39 -16.00
CA ARG A 133 19.29 0.19 -17.43
C ARG A 133 20.58 0.84 -17.94
N GLN A 134 20.83 2.09 -17.57
CA GLN A 134 22.06 2.81 -17.96
C GLN A 134 23.31 2.10 -17.45
N LEU A 135 23.32 1.64 -16.19
CA LEU A 135 24.45 0.94 -15.58
C LEU A 135 24.65 -0.44 -16.23
N ASN A 136 23.57 -1.19 -16.47
CA ASN A 136 23.65 -2.52 -17.11
C ASN A 136 24.19 -2.42 -18.55
N GLN A 137 23.84 -1.39 -19.30
CA GLN A 137 24.43 -1.11 -20.63
C GLN A 137 25.92 -0.81 -20.50
N LYS A 138 26.32 0.06 -19.55
CA LYS A 138 27.71 0.41 -19.30
C LYS A 138 28.56 -0.79 -18.86
N TRP A 139 27.98 -1.73 -18.13
CA TRP A 139 28.65 -2.96 -17.67
C TRP A 139 28.58 -4.11 -18.66
N PHE A 140 28.00 -3.91 -19.83
CA PHE A 140 27.79 -4.98 -20.84
C PHE A 140 27.01 -6.17 -20.25
N SER A 141 25.99 -5.90 -19.44
CA SER A 141 25.16 -6.95 -18.83
C SER A 141 24.52 -7.81 -19.92
N ALA A 142 24.49 -9.13 -19.69
CA ALA A 142 23.84 -10.08 -20.57
C ALA A 142 22.29 -10.10 -20.43
N VAL A 143 21.69 -9.31 -19.53
CA VAL A 143 20.23 -9.24 -19.36
C VAL A 143 19.64 -8.47 -20.54
N PRO A 144 18.80 -9.09 -21.40
CA PRO A 144 18.16 -8.40 -22.50
C PRO A 144 17.22 -7.29 -22.00
N ASP A 145 17.26 -6.12 -22.66
CA ASP A 145 16.47 -4.95 -22.26
C ASP A 145 14.95 -5.20 -22.39
N GLU A 146 14.52 -6.02 -23.32
CA GLU A 146 13.14 -6.43 -23.53
C GLU A 146 12.52 -7.15 -22.32
N TYR A 147 13.33 -7.82 -21.50
CA TYR A 147 12.84 -8.45 -20.26
C TYR A 147 12.55 -7.44 -19.14
N ARG A 148 13.05 -6.21 -19.30
CA ARG A 148 12.89 -5.12 -18.30
C ARG A 148 13.35 -5.53 -16.88
N LEU A 149 14.38 -6.37 -16.81
CA LEU A 149 14.96 -6.93 -15.57
C LEU A 149 16.34 -6.34 -15.25
N ALA A 150 16.64 -5.12 -15.71
CA ALA A 150 17.85 -4.42 -15.32
C ALA A 150 17.98 -4.39 -13.77
N PHE A 151 19.18 -4.63 -13.28
CA PHE A 151 19.47 -4.82 -11.86
C PHE A 151 20.46 -3.79 -11.32
N LEU A 152 20.46 -3.63 -10.02
CA LEU A 152 21.42 -2.84 -9.26
C LEU A 152 22.08 -3.77 -8.24
N PRO A 153 23.40 -3.97 -8.27
CA PRO A 153 24.10 -4.71 -7.21
C PRO A 153 23.96 -3.98 -5.87
N VAL A 154 23.64 -4.70 -4.82
CA VAL A 154 23.29 -4.14 -3.51
C VAL A 154 24.48 -3.50 -2.78
N ASP A 155 25.71 -3.82 -3.16
CA ASP A 155 26.95 -3.24 -2.64
C ASP A 155 27.33 -1.93 -3.34
N THR A 156 26.68 -1.56 -4.44
CA THR A 156 26.86 -0.28 -5.11
C THR A 156 26.11 0.86 -4.39
N ARG A 157 26.52 2.10 -4.67
CA ARG A 157 25.82 3.29 -4.18
C ARG A 157 24.35 3.30 -4.63
N GLU A 158 24.09 3.08 -5.91
CA GLU A 158 22.75 3.07 -6.49
C GLU A 158 21.88 1.92 -5.95
N GLY A 159 22.49 0.77 -5.66
CA GLY A 159 21.80 -0.36 -5.03
C GLY A 159 21.34 -0.01 -3.61
N LYS A 160 22.20 0.62 -2.81
CA LYS A 160 21.89 1.07 -1.43
C LYS A 160 20.81 2.16 -1.44
N GLN A 161 20.93 3.15 -2.34
CA GLN A 161 19.92 4.18 -2.50
C GLN A 161 18.56 3.58 -2.86
N TYR A 162 18.51 2.65 -3.84
CA TYR A 162 17.28 1.95 -4.18
C TYR A 162 16.66 1.22 -2.99
N LEU A 163 17.45 0.54 -2.17
CA LEU A 163 16.94 -0.15 -0.97
C LEU A 163 16.33 0.82 0.03
N ASN A 164 16.93 2.00 0.25
CA ASN A 164 16.37 3.04 1.13
C ASN A 164 15.01 3.53 0.59
N TRP A 165 14.93 3.89 -0.68
CA TRP A 165 13.69 4.35 -1.31
C TRP A 165 12.63 3.26 -1.42
N MET A 166 13.03 2.00 -1.63
CA MET A 166 12.13 0.85 -1.62
C MET A 166 11.51 0.67 -0.24
N GLN A 167 12.34 0.71 0.81
CA GLN A 167 11.84 0.60 2.19
C GLN A 167 10.86 1.73 2.51
N LEU A 168 11.21 2.98 2.21
CA LEU A 168 10.33 4.13 2.41
C LEU A 168 9.00 3.96 1.65
N SER A 169 9.04 3.44 0.41
CA SER A 169 7.83 3.17 -0.37
C SER A 169 6.97 2.08 0.26
N MET A 170 7.57 1.08 0.88
CA MET A 170 6.87 0.01 1.62
C MET A 170 6.19 0.57 2.87
N ASP A 171 6.91 1.36 3.67
CA ASP A 171 6.38 1.98 4.89
C ASP A 171 5.23 2.94 4.55
N PHE A 172 5.38 3.73 3.49
CA PHE A 172 4.31 4.58 2.96
C PHE A 172 3.07 3.77 2.54
N ALA A 173 3.26 2.67 1.81
CA ALA A 173 2.15 1.82 1.36
C ALA A 173 1.42 1.16 2.53
N LYS A 174 2.15 0.76 3.58
CA LYS A 174 1.57 0.22 4.82
C LYS A 174 0.72 1.28 5.51
N GLU A 175 1.28 2.47 5.76
CA GLU A 175 0.55 3.59 6.37
C GLU A 175 -0.66 4.03 5.52
N ASN A 176 -0.52 4.01 4.18
CA ASN A 176 -1.62 4.32 3.27
C ASN A 176 -2.84 3.40 3.50
N ARG A 177 -2.62 2.08 3.58
CA ARG A 177 -3.69 1.12 3.88
C ARG A 177 -4.24 1.28 5.29
N GLU A 178 -3.39 1.56 6.29
CA GLU A 178 -3.82 1.82 7.67
C GLU A 178 -4.75 3.03 7.76
N LYS A 179 -4.41 4.13 7.10
CA LYS A 179 -5.26 5.34 7.09
C LYS A 179 -6.59 5.11 6.40
N MET A 180 -6.61 4.38 5.28
CA MET A 180 -7.87 4.00 4.65
C MET A 180 -8.70 3.08 5.54
N MET A 181 -8.07 2.09 6.21
CA MET A 181 -8.76 1.20 7.15
C MET A 181 -9.37 1.97 8.31
N LEU A 182 -8.65 2.93 8.89
CA LEU A 182 -9.17 3.81 9.95
C LEU A 182 -10.38 4.61 9.47
N ALA A 183 -10.33 5.16 8.24
CA ALA A 183 -11.46 5.87 7.67
C ALA A 183 -12.68 4.96 7.47
N VAL A 184 -12.48 3.73 6.97
CA VAL A 184 -13.56 2.75 6.78
C VAL A 184 -14.14 2.31 8.13
N LYS A 185 -13.31 2.03 9.13
CA LYS A 185 -13.76 1.70 10.50
C LYS A 185 -14.63 2.81 11.09
N ALA A 186 -14.20 4.07 11.02
CA ALA A 186 -14.98 5.21 11.49
C ALA A 186 -16.32 5.38 10.76
N ILE A 187 -16.35 5.09 9.45
CA ILE A 187 -17.59 5.12 8.66
C ILE A 187 -18.54 4.00 9.11
N LEU A 188 -18.04 2.79 9.32
CA LEU A 188 -18.85 1.66 9.83
C LEU A 188 -19.41 1.97 11.21
N GLU A 189 -18.60 2.45 12.16
CA GLU A 189 -19.04 2.88 13.50
C GLU A 189 -20.17 3.90 13.43
N LYS A 190 -19.99 4.95 12.59
CA LYS A 190 -20.99 5.99 12.38
C LYS A 190 -22.32 5.43 11.88
N TRP A 191 -22.30 4.58 10.87
CA TRP A 191 -23.52 4.12 10.22
C TRP A 191 -24.21 3.01 11.02
N ILE A 192 -23.48 2.04 11.56
CA ILE A 192 -24.03 0.96 12.41
C ILE A 192 -24.59 1.56 13.68
N GLY A 193 -23.83 2.40 14.40
CA GLY A 193 -24.29 3.05 15.62
C GLY A 193 -25.47 4.00 15.45
N LYS A 194 -25.69 4.53 14.22
CA LYS A 194 -26.85 5.41 13.95
C LYS A 194 -28.14 4.66 13.63
N TYR A 195 -28.04 3.49 13.00
CA TYR A 195 -29.21 2.80 12.43
C TYR A 195 -29.48 1.44 13.06
N THR A 196 -28.66 1.02 14.02
CA THR A 196 -28.82 -0.22 14.78
C THR A 196 -28.46 0.00 16.24
N GLU A 197 -28.88 -0.95 17.11
CA GLU A 197 -28.46 -1.01 18.52
C GLU A 197 -27.26 -1.96 18.72
N LEU A 198 -26.58 -2.35 17.64
CA LEU A 198 -25.45 -3.29 17.68
C LEU A 198 -24.18 -2.58 18.17
N SER A 199 -23.41 -3.25 19.02
CA SER A 199 -22.06 -2.83 19.39
C SER A 199 -21.08 -3.37 18.36
N LEU A 200 -20.36 -2.48 17.66
CA LEU A 200 -19.36 -2.85 16.66
C LEU A 200 -17.98 -2.96 17.32
N GLU A 201 -17.34 -4.09 17.11
CA GLU A 201 -15.95 -4.34 17.51
C GLU A 201 -15.17 -4.85 16.29
N PHE A 202 -13.88 -4.47 16.23
CA PHE A 202 -12.96 -4.93 15.19
C PHE A 202 -11.93 -5.89 15.77
N SER A 203 -11.61 -6.92 15.04
CA SER A 203 -10.64 -7.94 15.40
C SER A 203 -9.75 -8.32 14.21
N ARG A 204 -8.65 -9.02 14.49
CA ARG A 204 -7.75 -9.61 13.49
C ARG A 204 -7.31 -8.62 12.40
N ASP A 205 -6.62 -7.55 12.80
CA ASP A 205 -6.03 -6.62 11.84
C ASP A 205 -4.80 -7.23 11.15
N ILE A 206 -4.85 -7.31 9.81
CA ILE A 206 -3.73 -7.76 8.97
C ILE A 206 -3.37 -6.63 8.03
N ASN A 207 -2.06 -6.37 7.84
CA ASN A 207 -1.56 -5.44 6.82
C ASN A 207 -0.23 -5.97 6.29
N CYS A 208 -0.23 -6.50 5.07
CA CYS A 208 0.93 -7.16 4.48
C CYS A 208 1.23 -6.68 3.06
N HIS A 209 2.51 -6.63 2.72
CA HIS A 209 2.98 -6.36 1.36
C HIS A 209 3.01 -7.64 0.52
N HIS A 210 2.86 -7.47 -0.80
CA HIS A 210 3.08 -8.53 -1.78
C HIS A 210 3.99 -8.13 -2.95
N ASN A 211 4.52 -6.88 -2.94
CA ASN A 211 5.50 -6.36 -3.90
C ASN A 211 6.69 -5.76 -3.15
N TYR A 212 7.73 -6.54 -2.95
CA TYR A 212 8.95 -6.11 -2.25
C TYR A 212 10.11 -7.06 -2.48
N ALA A 213 11.32 -6.68 -2.04
CA ALA A 213 12.45 -7.58 -1.93
C ALA A 213 12.95 -7.60 -0.49
N SER A 214 13.34 -8.77 0.00
CA SER A 214 13.90 -8.98 1.34
C SER A 214 15.12 -9.87 1.30
N PHE A 215 16.05 -9.63 2.23
CA PHE A 215 17.25 -10.43 2.38
C PHE A 215 16.93 -11.62 3.31
N GLU A 216 17.03 -12.83 2.80
CA GLU A 216 16.57 -14.04 3.48
C GLU A 216 17.55 -15.18 3.30
N ASN A 217 17.60 -16.11 4.26
CA ASN A 217 18.36 -17.35 4.13
C ASN A 217 17.48 -18.46 3.55
N HIS A 218 17.86 -18.97 2.39
CA HIS A 218 17.21 -20.10 1.74
C HIS A 218 18.25 -21.21 1.44
N TYR A 219 18.00 -22.39 1.98
CA TYR A 219 18.88 -23.56 1.79
C TYR A 219 20.35 -23.28 2.18
N GLY A 220 20.56 -22.51 3.26
CA GLY A 220 21.89 -22.15 3.76
C GLY A 220 22.62 -21.08 2.95
N LYS A 221 21.92 -20.36 2.07
CA LYS A 221 22.44 -19.23 1.30
C LYS A 221 21.64 -17.98 1.59
N ASP A 222 22.33 -16.87 1.81
CA ASP A 222 21.70 -15.55 1.95
C ASP A 222 21.44 -14.96 0.56
N VAL A 223 20.18 -14.66 0.27
CA VAL A 223 19.71 -14.20 -1.03
C VAL A 223 18.69 -13.08 -0.91
N TRP A 224 18.61 -12.22 -1.92
CA TRP A 224 17.53 -11.27 -2.08
C TRP A 224 16.34 -11.96 -2.76
N VAL A 225 15.26 -12.17 -2.00
CA VAL A 225 14.00 -12.73 -2.52
C VAL A 225 13.11 -11.62 -3.01
N HIS A 226 12.76 -11.66 -4.29
CA HIS A 226 11.83 -10.72 -4.90
C HIS A 226 10.42 -11.32 -4.87
N ARG A 227 9.47 -10.57 -4.30
CA ARG A 227 8.04 -10.93 -4.31
C ARG A 227 7.27 -9.93 -5.14
N LYS A 228 6.46 -10.43 -6.05
CA LYS A 228 5.54 -9.65 -6.88
C LYS A 228 4.20 -10.36 -6.94
N GLY A 229 3.21 -9.80 -6.24
CA GLY A 229 1.92 -10.47 -6.04
C GLY A 229 2.01 -11.69 -5.11
N ALA A 230 3.01 -11.75 -4.22
CA ALA A 230 3.23 -12.85 -3.30
C ALA A 230 3.60 -12.36 -1.90
N VAL A 231 3.00 -12.93 -0.87
CA VAL A 231 3.33 -12.67 0.53
C VAL A 231 4.33 -13.67 1.08
N SER A 232 5.04 -13.30 2.13
CA SER A 232 5.87 -14.25 2.89
C SER A 232 4.96 -15.17 3.70
N ALA A 233 5.14 -16.48 3.55
CA ALA A 233 4.44 -17.51 4.30
C ALA A 233 5.32 -18.03 5.44
N GLN A 234 5.93 -17.14 6.21
CA GLN A 234 6.64 -17.53 7.42
C GLN A 234 5.62 -17.88 8.51
N ASN A 235 5.88 -18.97 9.24
CA ASN A 235 5.09 -19.32 10.41
C ASN A 235 5.18 -18.15 11.40
N GLY A 236 4.02 -17.51 11.67
CA GLY A 236 3.87 -16.47 12.68
C GLY A 236 3.96 -17.01 14.08
#